data_fa654fdf4c821f748c0345f8594d4a80
#
_entry.id   fa654fdf4c821f748c0345f8594d4a80
#
_cell.length_a   1.000
_cell.length_b   1.000
_cell.length_c   1.000
_cell.angle_alpha   90.00
_cell.angle_beta   90.00
_cell.angle_gamma   90.00
#
_symmetry.space_group_name_H-M   'P 1'
#
loop_
_entity.id
_entity.type
_entity.pdbx_description
1 polymer ?
#
loop_
_entity_poly.entity_id
_entity_poly.type
_entity_poly.pdbx_seq_one_letter_code
_entity_poly.pdbx_strand_id
1 'polypeptide(L)'
;GGTVLLASTPRGRELGASLAADIGISVVQDITSISEGINVERPVFSGKAIEKVTISSPAVITIRPNSLDSAGNGASAPVSTIDSGEDLRMAVEEAITKASEKIDVSEADIIISGGRGLGDISNFEKLEEVASTLGAAVGASRAVVDEWGLPHSMQVGQTGKTVTPSLYIAVGISGAIQHLAGMRSSSYIVAINKDPEAPIFTVADYGIVASWEDALPVLHDSIKALP
;
A
#
# COMPACT_ATOMS: atom_id res chain seq x y z
N GLY A 1 -18.56 4.81 26.09
CA GLY A 1 -18.24 4.24 24.78
C GLY A 1 -17.36 5.19 23.99
N GLY A 2 -16.29 4.67 23.44
CA GLY A 2 -15.34 5.41 22.63
C GLY A 2 -15.28 4.86 21.20
N THR A 3 -14.51 5.51 20.33
CA THR A 3 -14.22 5.02 18.99
C THR A 3 -12.94 4.18 19.02
N VAL A 4 -12.98 3.01 18.37
CA VAL A 4 -11.82 2.12 18.23
C VAL A 4 -11.17 2.37 16.87
N LEU A 5 -9.86 2.62 16.87
CA LEU A 5 -9.06 2.83 15.68
C LEU A 5 -8.14 1.64 15.43
N LEU A 6 -8.11 1.11 14.23
CA LEU A 6 -7.28 -0.03 13.82
C LEU A 6 -6.60 0.28 12.48
N ALA A 7 -5.46 -0.34 12.21
CA ALA A 7 -4.86 -0.28 10.88
C ALA A 7 -5.71 -1.06 9.87
N SER A 8 -5.88 -0.55 8.64
CA SER A 8 -6.65 -1.19 7.57
C SER A 8 -5.85 -2.30 6.88
N THR A 9 -5.17 -3.15 7.66
CA THR A 9 -4.55 -4.40 7.22
C THR A 9 -5.62 -5.50 7.13
N PRO A 10 -5.36 -6.64 6.47
CA PRO A 10 -6.31 -7.77 6.47
C PRO A 10 -6.76 -8.16 7.87
N ARG A 11 -5.80 -8.29 8.81
CA ARG A 11 -6.09 -8.62 10.22
C ARG A 11 -6.89 -7.52 10.95
N GLY A 12 -6.52 -6.25 10.72
CA GLY A 12 -7.22 -5.14 11.36
C GLY A 12 -8.65 -4.96 10.85
N ARG A 13 -8.91 -5.20 9.57
CA ARG A 13 -10.26 -5.17 8.98
C ARG A 13 -11.13 -6.30 9.52
N GLU A 14 -10.58 -7.52 9.60
CA GLU A 14 -11.27 -8.68 10.16
C GLU A 14 -11.61 -8.45 11.64
N LEU A 15 -10.63 -8.05 12.45
CA LEU A 15 -10.84 -7.75 13.86
C LEU A 15 -11.86 -6.63 14.06
N GLY A 16 -11.75 -5.56 13.27
CA GLY A 16 -12.67 -4.42 13.37
C GLY A 16 -14.10 -4.79 13.00
N ALA A 17 -14.29 -5.59 11.96
CA ALA A 17 -15.60 -6.07 11.56
C ALA A 17 -16.22 -7.01 12.61
N SER A 18 -15.43 -7.96 13.15
CA SER A 18 -15.89 -8.86 14.21
C SER A 18 -16.28 -8.10 15.46
N LEU A 19 -15.43 -7.18 15.93
CA LEU A 19 -15.72 -6.37 17.10
C LEU A 19 -16.99 -5.53 16.94
N ALA A 20 -17.15 -4.89 15.78
CA ALA A 20 -18.33 -4.08 15.50
C ALA A 20 -19.61 -4.92 15.48
N ALA A 21 -19.55 -6.12 14.92
CA ALA A 21 -20.67 -7.06 14.88
C ALA A 21 -21.03 -7.57 16.29
N ASP A 22 -20.04 -7.95 17.10
CA ASP A 22 -20.25 -8.51 18.45
C ASP A 22 -20.91 -7.51 19.39
N ILE A 23 -20.55 -6.23 19.30
CA ILE A 23 -21.10 -5.19 20.19
C ILE A 23 -22.18 -4.33 19.53
N GLY A 24 -22.55 -4.62 18.27
CA GLY A 24 -23.66 -3.97 17.56
C GLY A 24 -23.43 -2.50 17.25
N ILE A 25 -22.21 -2.10 16.87
CA ILE A 25 -21.86 -0.72 16.50
C ILE A 25 -21.44 -0.58 15.04
N SER A 26 -21.35 0.66 14.57
CA SER A 26 -20.95 0.94 13.19
C SER A 26 -19.46 0.67 12.96
N VAL A 27 -19.13 0.22 11.74
CA VAL A 27 -17.75 0.12 11.25
C VAL A 27 -17.57 0.91 9.97
N VAL A 28 -16.50 1.71 9.88
CA VAL A 28 -16.08 2.36 8.63
C VAL A 28 -14.64 1.94 8.35
N GLN A 29 -14.43 1.37 7.17
CA GLN A 29 -13.13 0.79 6.81
C GLN A 29 -12.40 1.61 5.77
N ASP A 30 -11.05 1.55 5.86
CA ASP A 30 -10.12 2.04 4.86
C ASP A 30 -10.17 3.56 4.65
N ILE A 31 -10.30 4.31 5.74
CA ILE A 31 -10.29 5.77 5.68
C ILE A 31 -8.89 6.29 5.37
N THR A 32 -8.84 7.42 4.69
CA THR A 32 -7.60 8.15 4.35
C THR A 32 -7.51 9.52 4.99
N SER A 33 -8.58 9.98 5.61
CA SER A 33 -8.62 11.27 6.32
C SER A 33 -9.61 11.20 7.49
N ILE A 34 -9.29 11.90 8.56
CA ILE A 34 -10.16 12.09 9.74
C ILE A 34 -10.06 13.55 10.22
N SER A 35 -11.17 14.15 10.54
CA SER A 35 -11.25 15.52 11.06
C SER A 35 -12.19 15.63 12.26
N GLU A 36 -12.30 16.81 12.87
CA GLU A 36 -13.15 17.06 14.04
C GLU A 36 -14.58 16.54 13.86
N GLY A 37 -15.18 16.03 14.93
CA GLY A 37 -16.53 15.46 14.94
C GLY A 37 -16.58 14.08 14.29
N ILE A 38 -15.44 13.40 14.14
CA ILE A 38 -15.30 12.07 13.49
C ILE A 38 -15.87 12.10 12.05
N ASN A 39 -15.52 13.15 11.29
CA ASN A 39 -15.74 13.19 9.87
C ASN A 39 -14.57 12.50 9.17
N VAL A 40 -14.87 11.48 8.37
CA VAL A 40 -13.86 10.65 7.70
C VAL A 40 -14.08 10.66 6.19
N GLU A 41 -12.98 10.47 5.46
CA GLU A 41 -13.01 10.30 4.02
C GLU A 41 -12.37 8.97 3.64
N ARG A 42 -12.97 8.31 2.63
CA ARG A 42 -12.39 7.10 2.06
C ARG A 42 -12.59 7.06 0.55
N PRO A 43 -11.61 6.54 -0.21
CA PRO A 43 -11.79 6.32 -1.63
C PRO A 43 -12.73 5.14 -1.88
N VAL A 44 -13.64 5.30 -2.83
CA VAL A 44 -14.59 4.29 -3.30
C VAL A 44 -14.52 4.17 -4.82
N PHE A 45 -15.11 3.10 -5.38
CA PHE A 45 -15.09 2.83 -6.83
C PHE A 45 -13.68 2.85 -7.43
N SER A 46 -12.74 2.14 -6.77
CA SER A 46 -11.32 2.08 -7.19
C SER A 46 -10.66 3.47 -7.23
N GLY A 47 -10.97 4.32 -6.27
CA GLY A 47 -10.41 5.67 -6.15
C GLY A 47 -11.01 6.72 -7.08
N LYS A 48 -12.10 6.40 -7.80
CA LYS A 48 -12.78 7.36 -8.69
C LYS A 48 -13.63 8.37 -7.94
N ALA A 49 -14.01 8.08 -6.70
CA ALA A 49 -14.78 8.97 -5.85
C ALA A 49 -14.27 8.91 -4.41
N ILE A 50 -14.47 10.00 -3.67
CA ILE A 50 -14.22 10.07 -2.23
C ILE A 50 -15.57 10.12 -1.53
N GLU A 51 -15.79 9.15 -0.66
CA GLU A 51 -16.95 9.13 0.23
C GLU A 51 -16.59 9.89 1.52
N LYS A 52 -17.47 10.84 1.91
CA LYS A 52 -17.37 11.58 3.17
C LYS A 52 -18.43 11.06 4.12
N VAL A 53 -18.03 10.63 5.29
CA VAL A 53 -18.93 10.04 6.28
C VAL A 53 -18.75 10.74 7.62
N THR A 54 -19.84 11.17 8.22
CA THR A 54 -19.87 11.61 9.64
C THR A 54 -20.26 10.43 10.51
N ILE A 55 -19.45 10.11 11.49
CA ILE A 55 -19.61 8.90 12.34
C ILE A 55 -20.06 9.33 13.72
N SER A 56 -21.08 8.65 14.25
CA SER A 56 -21.51 8.77 15.63
C SER A 56 -20.77 7.73 16.49
N SER A 57 -20.21 8.14 17.62
CA SER A 57 -19.60 7.25 18.61
C SER A 57 -20.69 6.52 19.42
N PRO A 58 -20.50 5.21 19.79
CA PRO A 58 -19.31 4.41 19.55
C PRO A 58 -19.24 3.84 18.12
N ALA A 59 -18.03 3.69 17.59
CA ALA A 59 -17.79 3.13 16.26
C ALA A 59 -16.41 2.43 16.19
N VAL A 60 -16.22 1.62 15.16
CA VAL A 60 -14.92 1.08 14.78
C VAL A 60 -14.49 1.71 13.46
N ILE A 61 -13.26 2.15 13.38
CA ILE A 61 -12.69 2.77 12.17
C ILE A 61 -11.38 2.08 11.84
N THR A 62 -11.20 1.66 10.57
CA THR A 62 -9.90 1.21 10.11
C THR A 62 -9.25 2.26 9.20
N ILE A 63 -7.99 2.56 9.48
CA ILE A 63 -7.22 3.62 8.83
C ILE A 63 -6.24 2.98 7.85
N ARG A 64 -6.22 3.47 6.61
CA ARG A 64 -5.27 3.01 5.60
C ARG A 64 -3.85 3.33 6.07
N PRO A 65 -2.90 2.36 6.05
CA PRO A 65 -1.50 2.64 6.38
C PRO A 65 -0.94 3.82 5.57
N ASN A 66 -0.07 4.60 6.17
CA ASN A 66 0.61 5.76 5.57
C ASN A 66 -0.30 6.88 5.04
N SER A 67 -1.59 6.91 5.42
CA SER A 67 -2.52 7.95 4.96
C SER A 67 -2.67 9.14 5.92
N LEU A 68 -2.15 9.02 7.13
CA LEU A 68 -2.16 10.07 8.15
C LEU A 68 -0.74 10.29 8.68
N ASP A 69 -0.44 11.54 9.02
CA ASP A 69 0.83 11.89 9.65
C ASP A 69 0.94 11.27 11.05
N SER A 70 2.17 10.93 11.45
CA SER A 70 2.44 10.43 12.78
C SER A 70 2.21 11.52 13.83
N ALA A 71 1.46 11.21 14.86
CA ALA A 71 1.23 12.12 16.00
C ALA A 71 2.47 12.33 16.89
N GLY A 72 3.60 11.68 16.58
CA GLY A 72 4.79 11.71 17.43
C GLY A 72 4.66 10.85 18.68
N ASN A 73 5.68 10.92 19.55
CA ASN A 73 5.71 10.16 20.80
C ASN A 73 4.89 10.86 21.88
N GLY A 74 3.92 10.15 22.43
CA GLY A 74 3.15 10.59 23.59
C GLY A 74 3.82 10.24 24.92
N ALA A 75 3.10 10.47 26.02
CA ALA A 75 3.52 10.03 27.34
C ALA A 75 3.47 8.49 27.45
N SER A 76 4.26 7.92 28.39
CA SER A 76 4.21 6.49 28.71
C SER A 76 2.83 6.10 29.24
N ALA A 77 2.22 5.09 28.63
CA ALA A 77 0.95 4.53 29.07
C ALA A 77 1.19 3.29 29.95
N PRO A 78 0.34 3.03 30.98
CA PRO A 78 0.42 1.79 31.74
C PRO A 78 0.05 0.60 30.83
N VAL A 79 0.81 -0.48 30.93
CA VAL A 79 0.57 -1.73 30.21
C VAL A 79 -0.02 -2.75 31.18
N SER A 80 -1.15 -3.37 30.82
CA SER A 80 -1.73 -4.49 31.56
C SER A 80 -1.84 -5.71 30.63
N THR A 81 -1.60 -6.88 31.22
CA THR A 81 -1.78 -8.16 30.52
C THR A 81 -3.16 -8.71 30.89
N ILE A 82 -3.90 -9.12 29.86
CA ILE A 82 -5.18 -9.84 30.03
C ILE A 82 -5.03 -11.23 29.43
N ASP A 83 -5.67 -12.22 30.06
CA ASP A 83 -5.78 -13.56 29.50
C ASP A 83 -6.85 -13.57 28.42
N SER A 84 -6.49 -14.02 27.21
CA SER A 84 -7.41 -14.01 26.06
C SER A 84 -8.38 -15.20 26.05
N GLY A 85 -8.21 -16.17 26.96
CA GLY A 85 -8.96 -17.44 26.94
C GLY A 85 -8.49 -18.39 25.81
N GLU A 86 -8.91 -19.64 25.87
CA GLU A 86 -8.47 -20.71 24.96
C GLU A 86 -9.48 -21.04 23.83
N ASP A 87 -10.60 -20.34 23.70
CA ASP A 87 -11.59 -20.66 22.67
C ASP A 87 -11.19 -20.09 21.30
N LEU A 88 -10.17 -20.69 20.71
CA LEU A 88 -9.74 -20.40 19.35
C LEU A 88 -10.53 -21.25 18.36
N ARG A 89 -11.44 -20.67 17.61
CA ARG A 89 -12.15 -21.32 16.49
C ARG A 89 -11.22 -21.69 15.33
N MET A 90 -10.02 -21.10 15.31
CA MET A 90 -8.93 -21.41 14.39
C MET A 90 -7.64 -21.57 15.18
N ALA A 91 -6.90 -22.63 14.90
CA ALA A 91 -5.56 -22.84 15.42
C ALA A 91 -4.52 -22.59 14.31
N VAL A 92 -3.44 -21.89 14.66
CA VAL A 92 -2.26 -21.79 13.79
C VAL A 92 -1.46 -23.06 13.96
N GLU A 93 -1.51 -23.96 12.94
CA GLU A 93 -0.75 -25.21 12.98
C GLU A 93 0.75 -24.96 12.80
N GLU A 94 1.13 -24.06 11.91
CA GLU A 94 2.52 -23.72 11.63
C GLU A 94 2.64 -22.26 11.17
N ALA A 95 3.51 -21.49 11.80
CA ALA A 95 3.91 -20.18 11.33
C ALA A 95 5.22 -20.31 10.53
N ILE A 96 5.11 -20.40 9.20
CA ILE A 96 6.28 -20.35 8.33
C ILE A 96 6.75 -18.91 8.26
N THR A 97 7.64 -18.56 9.16
CA THR A 97 8.33 -17.26 9.10
C THR A 97 9.35 -17.34 7.97
N LYS A 98 8.95 -16.98 6.76
CA LYS A 98 9.93 -16.60 5.75
C LYS A 98 10.58 -15.32 6.28
N ALA A 99 11.80 -15.42 6.75
CA ALA A 99 12.67 -14.27 6.94
C ALA A 99 12.91 -13.66 5.55
N SER A 100 11.97 -12.86 5.06
CA SER A 100 12.22 -12.03 3.90
C SER A 100 12.92 -10.79 4.45
N GLU A 101 14.18 -10.62 4.10
CA GLU A 101 14.91 -9.36 4.29
C GLU A 101 14.28 -8.21 3.46
N LYS A 102 13.26 -8.52 2.66
CA LYS A 102 12.59 -7.58 1.76
C LYS A 102 11.40 -6.92 2.47
N ILE A 103 11.36 -5.60 2.40
CA ILE A 103 10.27 -4.77 2.92
C ILE A 103 8.95 -5.14 2.21
N ASP A 104 7.88 -5.35 2.97
CA ASP A 104 6.56 -5.60 2.41
C ASP A 104 5.99 -4.32 1.76
N VAL A 105 5.45 -4.43 0.54
CA VAL A 105 4.91 -3.27 -0.19
C VAL A 105 3.77 -2.58 0.55
N SER A 106 3.04 -3.26 1.45
CA SER A 106 1.97 -2.64 2.24
C SER A 106 2.48 -1.73 3.35
N GLU A 107 3.74 -1.89 3.76
CA GLU A 107 4.35 -1.16 4.89
C GLU A 107 5.43 -0.18 4.42
N ALA A 108 5.82 -0.26 3.15
CA ALA A 108 6.89 0.54 2.59
C ALA A 108 6.48 2.01 2.39
N ASP A 109 7.36 2.92 2.75
CA ASP A 109 7.22 4.35 2.47
C ASP A 109 7.59 4.71 1.03
N ILE A 110 8.51 3.94 0.42
CA ILE A 110 8.89 4.07 -0.98
C ILE A 110 8.68 2.72 -1.67
N ILE A 111 8.06 2.75 -2.85
CA ILE A 111 7.84 1.56 -3.67
C ILE A 111 8.33 1.80 -5.09
N ILE A 112 9.10 0.85 -5.63
CA ILE A 112 9.38 0.78 -7.06
C ILE A 112 8.71 -0.47 -7.64
N SER A 113 7.87 -0.30 -8.66
CA SER A 113 7.06 -1.39 -9.21
C SER A 113 7.33 -1.62 -10.68
N GLY A 114 7.43 -2.90 -11.04
CA GLY A 114 7.65 -3.34 -12.42
C GLY A 114 6.39 -3.84 -13.12
N GLY A 115 6.29 -3.52 -14.41
CA GLY A 115 5.26 -4.02 -15.32
C GLY A 115 5.84 -4.80 -16.49
N ARG A 116 4.96 -5.26 -17.43
CA ARG A 116 5.37 -5.98 -18.65
C ARG A 116 6.35 -5.21 -19.54
N GLY A 117 6.41 -3.90 -19.41
CA GLY A 117 7.38 -3.09 -20.13
C GLY A 117 8.83 -3.39 -19.77
N LEU A 118 9.10 -4.11 -18.68
CA LEU A 118 10.43 -4.63 -18.34
C LEU A 118 10.90 -5.75 -19.29
N GLY A 119 9.99 -6.44 -19.97
CA GLY A 119 10.29 -7.44 -20.99
C GLY A 119 10.58 -8.83 -20.44
N ASP A 120 11.30 -8.98 -19.33
CA ASP A 120 11.66 -10.27 -18.74
C ASP A 120 11.77 -10.17 -17.20
N ILE A 121 11.54 -11.32 -16.51
CA ILE A 121 11.63 -11.42 -15.05
C ILE A 121 13.02 -11.07 -14.51
N SER A 122 14.09 -11.41 -15.23
CA SER A 122 15.47 -11.10 -14.80
C SER A 122 15.71 -9.59 -14.65
N ASN A 123 14.95 -8.76 -15.36
CA ASN A 123 15.07 -7.32 -15.27
C ASN A 123 14.53 -6.73 -13.94
N PHE A 124 13.83 -7.55 -13.12
CA PHE A 124 13.48 -7.16 -11.76
C PHE A 124 14.72 -6.95 -10.86
N GLU A 125 15.85 -7.60 -11.15
CA GLU A 125 17.12 -7.35 -10.46
C GLU A 125 17.51 -5.87 -10.52
N LYS A 126 17.24 -5.21 -11.65
CA LYS A 126 17.51 -3.77 -11.81
C LYS A 126 16.63 -2.88 -10.94
N LEU A 127 15.37 -3.29 -10.72
CA LEU A 127 14.50 -2.62 -9.77
C LEU A 127 14.98 -2.85 -8.33
N GLU A 128 15.45 -4.05 -8.00
CA GLU A 128 15.98 -4.39 -6.68
C GLU A 128 17.24 -3.58 -6.35
N GLU A 129 18.12 -3.34 -7.33
CA GLU A 129 19.30 -2.47 -7.17
C GLU A 129 18.89 -1.04 -6.77
N VAL A 130 17.90 -0.45 -7.46
CA VAL A 130 17.38 0.89 -7.15
C VAL A 130 16.65 0.90 -5.81
N ALA A 131 15.82 -0.12 -5.57
CA ALA A 131 15.09 -0.28 -4.32
C ALA A 131 16.02 -0.33 -3.11
N SER A 132 17.11 -1.09 -3.20
CA SER A 132 18.12 -1.20 -2.14
C SER A 132 18.76 0.15 -1.82
N THR A 133 19.01 0.99 -2.83
CA THR A 133 19.60 2.32 -2.63
C THR A 133 18.62 3.27 -1.93
N LEU A 134 17.32 3.13 -2.21
CA LEU A 134 16.25 3.97 -1.64
C LEU A 134 15.67 3.47 -0.32
N GLY A 135 16.00 2.25 0.12
CA GLY A 135 15.27 1.57 1.18
C GLY A 135 13.81 1.29 0.78
N ALA A 136 13.56 1.04 -0.50
CA ALA A 136 12.23 0.86 -1.08
C ALA A 136 11.82 -0.62 -1.13
N ALA A 137 10.51 -0.87 -1.14
CA ALA A 137 9.98 -2.18 -1.50
C ALA A 137 9.87 -2.33 -3.02
N VAL A 138 10.01 -3.56 -3.51
CA VAL A 138 9.78 -3.89 -4.92
C VAL A 138 8.38 -4.45 -5.08
N GLY A 139 7.56 -3.76 -5.89
CA GLY A 139 6.22 -4.17 -6.27
C GLY A 139 6.14 -4.68 -7.71
N ALA A 140 4.98 -5.25 -8.05
CA ALA A 140 4.73 -5.77 -9.38
C ALA A 140 3.29 -5.53 -9.83
N SER A 141 3.06 -5.34 -11.12
CA SER A 141 1.72 -5.35 -11.67
C SER A 141 1.18 -6.79 -11.74
N ARG A 142 -0.15 -6.96 -11.69
CA ARG A 142 -0.79 -8.28 -11.82
C ARG A 142 -0.32 -9.04 -13.04
N ALA A 143 -0.16 -8.35 -14.17
CA ALA A 143 0.22 -8.99 -15.42
C ALA A 143 1.55 -9.77 -15.31
N VAL A 144 2.56 -9.22 -14.64
CA VAL A 144 3.85 -9.89 -14.48
C VAL A 144 3.84 -10.91 -13.34
N VAL A 145 3.01 -10.72 -12.32
CA VAL A 145 2.80 -11.74 -11.28
C VAL A 145 2.22 -13.00 -11.89
N ASP A 146 1.16 -12.87 -12.69
CA ASP A 146 0.48 -14.00 -13.34
C ASP A 146 1.36 -14.64 -14.43
N GLU A 147 2.08 -13.83 -15.23
CA GLU A 147 2.84 -14.31 -16.40
C GLU A 147 4.22 -14.85 -16.02
N TRP A 148 4.91 -14.22 -15.07
CA TRP A 148 6.29 -14.57 -14.70
C TRP A 148 6.40 -15.31 -13.36
N GLY A 149 5.28 -15.60 -12.70
CA GLY A 149 5.25 -16.36 -11.44
C GLY A 149 5.87 -15.63 -10.25
N LEU A 150 5.84 -14.30 -10.24
CA LEU A 150 6.28 -13.50 -9.09
C LEU A 150 5.37 -13.74 -7.87
N PRO A 151 5.90 -13.59 -6.65
CA PRO A 151 5.09 -13.74 -5.44
C PRO A 151 3.89 -12.77 -5.42
N HIS A 152 2.70 -13.29 -5.09
CA HIS A 152 1.48 -12.48 -4.96
C HIS A 152 1.62 -11.36 -3.91
N SER A 153 2.53 -11.52 -2.95
CA SER A 153 2.86 -10.49 -1.95
C SER A 153 3.42 -9.21 -2.56
N MET A 154 3.99 -9.28 -3.76
CA MET A 154 4.51 -8.12 -4.51
C MET A 154 3.43 -7.43 -5.34
N GLN A 155 2.25 -8.07 -5.53
CA GLN A 155 1.23 -7.54 -6.42
C GLN A 155 0.58 -6.27 -5.87
N VAL A 156 0.68 -5.17 -6.64
CA VAL A 156 -0.02 -3.92 -6.37
C VAL A 156 -1.21 -3.77 -7.33
N GLY A 157 -2.38 -3.49 -6.78
CA GLY A 157 -3.59 -3.30 -7.56
C GLY A 157 -4.86 -3.75 -6.82
N GLN A 158 -5.99 -3.67 -7.50
CA GLN A 158 -7.31 -3.99 -6.96
C GLN A 158 -7.42 -5.40 -6.36
N THR A 159 -6.77 -6.38 -6.98
CA THR A 159 -6.76 -7.79 -6.54
C THR A 159 -5.49 -8.18 -5.79
N GLY A 160 -4.58 -7.26 -5.61
CA GLY A 160 -3.38 -7.37 -4.80
C GLY A 160 -3.45 -6.43 -3.60
N LYS A 161 -2.32 -5.80 -3.30
CA LYS A 161 -2.20 -4.85 -2.21
C LYS A 161 -2.56 -3.45 -2.66
N THR A 162 -3.32 -2.72 -1.84
CA THR A 162 -3.52 -1.28 -1.97
C THR A 162 -2.49 -0.59 -1.09
N VAL A 163 -1.71 0.29 -1.69
CA VAL A 163 -0.57 0.95 -1.07
C VAL A 163 -0.71 2.47 -1.12
N THR A 164 -0.12 3.16 -0.16
CA THR A 164 -0.10 4.63 -0.05
C THR A 164 1.29 5.10 0.39
N PRO A 165 2.35 4.79 -0.39
CA PRO A 165 3.70 5.25 -0.07
C PRO A 165 3.83 6.76 -0.27
N SER A 166 4.86 7.37 0.33
CA SER A 166 5.27 8.73 0.02
C SER A 166 5.74 8.86 -1.44
N LEU A 167 6.39 7.80 -1.97
CA LEU A 167 6.84 7.77 -3.36
C LEU A 167 6.54 6.42 -4.01
N TYR A 168 5.87 6.45 -5.15
CA TYR A 168 5.62 5.29 -6.00
C TYR A 168 6.28 5.46 -7.37
N ILE A 169 7.24 4.61 -7.70
CA ILE A 169 7.92 4.62 -9.00
C ILE A 169 7.39 3.48 -9.85
N ALA A 170 6.69 3.79 -10.93
CA ALA A 170 6.11 2.82 -11.87
C ALA A 170 7.00 2.67 -13.09
N VAL A 171 7.59 1.49 -13.30
CA VAL A 171 8.52 1.20 -14.40
C VAL A 171 7.91 0.20 -15.37
N GLY A 172 7.67 0.61 -16.61
CA GLY A 172 7.09 -0.25 -17.65
C GLY A 172 5.66 -0.73 -17.33
N ILE A 173 4.91 0.03 -16.53
CA ILE A 173 3.51 -0.23 -16.17
C ILE A 173 2.61 0.59 -17.07
N SER A 174 1.60 -0.03 -17.68
CA SER A 174 0.65 0.66 -18.57
C SER A 174 -0.33 1.58 -17.84
N GLY A 175 -0.66 1.30 -16.59
CA GLY A 175 -1.66 2.08 -15.85
C GLY A 175 -3.10 1.60 -16.08
N ALA A 176 -3.32 0.29 -16.20
CA ALA A 176 -4.66 -0.26 -16.18
C ALA A 176 -5.41 0.15 -14.89
N ILE A 177 -6.73 0.38 -14.99
CA ILE A 177 -7.57 0.86 -13.90
C ILE A 177 -7.40 0.01 -12.63
N GLN A 178 -7.24 -1.31 -12.78
CA GLN A 178 -7.05 -2.23 -11.66
C GLN A 178 -5.71 -1.99 -10.93
N HIS A 179 -4.65 -1.61 -11.67
CA HIS A 179 -3.37 -1.26 -11.07
C HIS A 179 -3.46 0.10 -10.37
N LEU A 180 -4.04 1.10 -11.06
CA LEU A 180 -4.23 2.43 -10.50
C LEU A 180 -5.03 2.41 -9.19
N ALA A 181 -6.02 1.53 -9.08
CA ALA A 181 -6.79 1.35 -7.85
C ALA A 181 -5.94 0.99 -6.63
N GLY A 182 -4.79 0.33 -6.86
CA GLY A 182 -3.89 -0.08 -5.78
C GLY A 182 -2.84 0.95 -5.39
N MET A 183 -2.56 1.99 -6.21
CA MET A 183 -1.44 2.90 -5.95
C MET A 183 -1.77 4.39 -6.11
N ARG A 184 -2.94 4.72 -6.62
CA ARG A 184 -3.33 6.11 -6.92
C ARG A 184 -3.29 7.07 -5.71
N SER A 185 -3.37 6.54 -4.50
CA SER A 185 -3.33 7.32 -3.27
C SER A 185 -1.91 7.56 -2.74
N SER A 186 -0.87 7.23 -3.51
CA SER A 186 0.51 7.58 -3.20
C SER A 186 0.69 9.10 -3.18
N SER A 187 1.58 9.62 -2.33
CA SER A 187 1.79 11.07 -2.22
C SER A 187 2.45 11.63 -3.48
N TYR A 188 3.43 10.91 -4.03
CA TYR A 188 4.07 11.22 -5.31
C TYR A 188 4.15 9.97 -6.19
N ILE A 189 3.87 10.15 -7.46
CA ILE A 189 3.91 9.08 -8.47
C ILE A 189 4.88 9.49 -9.58
N VAL A 190 5.92 8.69 -9.78
CA VAL A 190 6.86 8.81 -10.91
C VAL A 190 6.58 7.66 -11.87
N ALA A 191 6.40 7.96 -13.15
CA ALA A 191 6.16 6.93 -14.17
C ALA A 191 7.25 6.94 -15.23
N ILE A 192 7.78 5.77 -15.56
CA ILE A 192 8.72 5.53 -16.64
C ILE A 192 8.04 4.59 -17.64
N ASN A 193 7.74 5.06 -18.83
CA ASN A 193 7.14 4.27 -19.89
C ASN A 193 7.57 4.79 -21.25
N LYS A 194 7.85 3.89 -22.19
CA LYS A 194 8.20 4.26 -23.57
C LYS A 194 7.02 4.75 -24.41
N ASP A 195 5.78 4.40 -24.00
CA ASP A 195 4.55 4.82 -24.67
C ASP A 195 4.06 6.13 -24.02
N PRO A 196 4.11 7.27 -24.74
CA PRO A 196 3.65 8.56 -24.21
C PRO A 196 2.15 8.58 -23.90
N GLU A 197 1.36 7.70 -24.53
CA GLU A 197 -0.09 7.60 -24.32
C GLU A 197 -0.47 6.61 -23.21
N ALA A 198 0.52 6.04 -22.52
CA ALA A 198 0.24 5.08 -21.45
C ALA A 198 -0.63 5.72 -20.34
N PRO A 199 -1.75 5.09 -19.97
CA PRO A 199 -2.67 5.64 -18.94
C PRO A 199 -2.02 5.94 -17.58
N ILE A 200 -0.86 5.35 -17.28
CA ILE A 200 -0.11 5.64 -16.05
C ILE A 200 0.23 7.12 -15.91
N PHE A 201 0.50 7.81 -17.03
CA PHE A 201 0.82 9.23 -17.02
C PHE A 201 -0.34 10.12 -16.62
N THR A 202 -1.58 9.63 -16.67
CA THR A 202 -2.76 10.41 -16.21
C THR A 202 -2.81 10.61 -14.69
N VAL A 203 -2.03 9.82 -13.94
CA VAL A 203 -1.96 9.88 -12.48
C VAL A 203 -0.57 10.19 -11.96
N ALA A 204 0.44 10.24 -12.84
CA ALA A 204 1.81 10.53 -12.47
C ALA A 204 2.01 12.03 -12.22
N ASP A 205 2.71 12.37 -11.14
CA ASP A 205 3.19 13.73 -10.87
C ASP A 205 4.40 14.06 -11.76
N TYR A 206 5.22 13.04 -12.04
CA TYR A 206 6.39 13.14 -12.93
C TYR A 206 6.40 11.96 -13.91
N GLY A 207 6.50 12.26 -15.20
CA GLY A 207 6.55 11.28 -16.28
C GLY A 207 7.87 11.33 -17.03
N ILE A 208 8.48 10.17 -17.26
CA ILE A 208 9.67 9.99 -18.11
C ILE A 208 9.24 9.13 -19.29
N VAL A 209 9.14 9.76 -20.47
CA VAL A 209 8.81 9.05 -21.73
C VAL A 209 10.11 8.53 -22.32
N ALA A 210 10.51 7.33 -21.92
CA ALA A 210 11.72 6.66 -22.36
C ALA A 210 11.61 5.14 -22.12
N SER A 211 12.54 4.39 -22.68
CA SER A 211 12.72 3.00 -22.30
C SER A 211 13.23 2.93 -20.84
N TRP A 212 12.90 1.87 -20.12
CA TRP A 212 13.42 1.70 -18.78
C TRP A 212 14.93 1.45 -18.77
N GLU A 213 15.46 0.86 -19.85
CA GLU A 213 16.88 0.59 -20.05
C GLU A 213 17.69 1.90 -20.08
N ASP A 214 17.13 2.96 -20.65
CA ASP A 214 17.77 4.27 -20.72
C ASP A 214 17.52 5.10 -19.46
N ALA A 215 16.30 5.08 -18.94
CA ALA A 215 15.88 5.96 -17.85
C ALA A 215 16.33 5.47 -16.45
N LEU A 216 16.24 4.15 -16.18
CA LEU A 216 16.46 3.62 -14.84
C LEU A 216 17.93 3.77 -14.36
N PRO A 217 18.96 3.53 -15.19
CA PRO A 217 20.34 3.77 -14.78
C PRO A 217 20.62 5.24 -14.42
N VAL A 218 20.09 6.17 -15.24
CA VAL A 218 20.26 7.62 -14.99
C VAL A 218 19.56 8.04 -13.69
N LEU A 219 18.34 7.52 -13.47
CA LEU A 219 17.62 7.76 -12.22
C LEU A 219 18.41 7.20 -11.02
N HIS A 220 18.94 5.99 -11.12
CA HIS A 220 19.72 5.35 -10.05
C HIS A 220 20.97 6.15 -9.71
N ASP A 221 21.72 6.59 -10.71
CA ASP A 221 22.92 7.42 -10.49
C ASP A 221 22.57 8.79 -9.88
N SER A 222 21.45 9.37 -10.29
CA SER A 222 20.93 10.61 -9.71
C SER A 222 20.54 10.44 -8.25
N ILE A 223 19.90 9.33 -7.88
CA ILE A 223 19.54 8.99 -6.50
C ILE A 223 20.80 8.85 -5.63
N LYS A 224 21.84 8.15 -6.13
CA LYS A 224 23.11 7.98 -5.41
C LYS A 224 23.84 9.31 -5.16
N ALA A 225 23.59 10.31 -5.98
CA ALA A 225 24.20 11.63 -5.86
C ALA A 225 23.45 12.55 -4.87
N LEU A 226 22.28 12.14 -4.37
CA LEU A 226 21.56 12.90 -3.33
C LEU A 226 22.35 12.90 -2.02
N PRO A 227 22.34 14.03 -1.27
CA PRO A 227 23.10 14.19 -0.02
C PRO A 227 22.53 13.32 1.10
#